data_4cf7cda78e93b24d786ea96dcf85ca63
#
_entry.id   4cf7cda78e93b24d786ea96dcf85ca63
#
_cell.length_a   1.000
_cell.length_b   1.000
_cell.length_c   1.000
_cell.angle_alpha   90.00
_cell.angle_beta   90.00
_cell.angle_gamma   90.00
#
_symmetry.space_group_name_H-M   'P 1'
#
loop_
_entity.id
_entity.type
_entity.pdbx_description
1 polymer ?
#
loop_
_entity_poly.entity_id
_entity_poly.type
_entity_poly.pdbx_seq_one_letter_code
_entity_poly.pdbx_strand_id
1 'polypeptide(L)'
;MIPTSENDDVRSFNIGSSDYSKHFIQPWSIWIDYDLNAFDADIIKRVLRNKSGTSRAEDYEKIIHICNERLRQIENENRNKEGNILD
;
A
#
# COMPACT_ATOMS: atom_id res chain seq x y z
N MET A 1 -21.04 15.20 8.89
CA MET A 1 -19.61 15.42 9.09
C MET A 1 -19.06 14.48 10.13
N ILE A 2 -17.92 13.90 9.86
CA ILE A 2 -17.29 12.99 10.80
C ILE A 2 -16.69 13.77 11.96
N PRO A 3 -16.92 13.33 13.20
CA PRO A 3 -16.35 14.02 14.35
C PRO A 3 -14.82 14.08 14.27
N THR A 4 -14.28 15.27 14.41
CA THR A 4 -12.84 15.48 14.33
C THR A 4 -12.12 14.70 15.43
N SER A 5 -12.70 14.63 16.60
CA SER A 5 -12.08 13.94 17.73
C SER A 5 -11.88 12.45 17.44
N GLU A 6 -12.84 11.84 16.76
CA GLU A 6 -12.71 10.42 16.41
C GLU A 6 -11.58 10.19 15.45
N ASN A 7 -11.45 11.05 14.43
CA ASN A 7 -10.36 10.96 13.48
C ASN A 7 -9.02 11.23 14.16
N ASP A 8 -8.99 12.17 15.08
CA ASP A 8 -7.76 12.50 15.80
C ASP A 8 -7.31 11.33 16.66
N ASP A 9 -8.23 10.61 17.28
CA ASP A 9 -7.90 9.44 18.07
C ASP A 9 -7.24 8.36 17.21
N VAL A 10 -7.80 8.12 16.04
CA VAL A 10 -7.24 7.14 15.10
C VAL A 10 -5.85 7.57 14.65
N ARG A 11 -5.67 8.85 14.37
CA ARG A 11 -4.38 9.36 13.93
C ARG A 11 -3.31 9.28 15.02
N SER A 12 -3.69 9.53 16.25
CA SER A 12 -2.74 9.53 17.34
C SER A 12 -2.35 8.13 17.78
N PHE A 13 -3.17 7.14 17.46
CA PHE A 13 -2.91 5.77 17.81
C PHE A 13 -2.05 5.10 16.75
N ASN A 14 -0.75 5.19 16.93
CA ASN A 14 0.21 4.70 15.96
C ASN A 14 1.06 3.59 16.57
N ILE A 15 0.97 2.40 15.98
CA ILE A 15 1.72 1.25 16.45
C ILE A 15 2.90 1.03 15.52
N GLY A 16 4.09 0.87 16.09
CA GLY A 16 5.30 0.63 15.33
C GLY A 16 6.11 1.88 15.10
N SER A 17 7.03 1.80 14.17
CA SER A 17 8.02 2.86 13.94
C SER A 17 7.57 3.92 12.94
N SER A 18 6.46 3.70 12.26
CA SER A 18 5.95 4.64 11.27
C SER A 18 4.95 5.58 11.93
N ASP A 19 5.22 6.87 11.89
CA ASP A 19 4.39 7.84 12.58
C ASP A 19 3.51 8.59 11.60
N TYR A 20 2.37 7.99 11.25
CA TYR A 20 1.41 8.59 10.34
C TYR A 20 0.53 9.65 11.01
N SER A 21 0.51 9.66 12.34
CA SER A 21 -0.35 10.60 13.07
C SER A 21 0.00 12.06 12.79
N LYS A 22 1.20 12.32 12.33
CA LYS A 22 1.66 13.67 12.04
C LYS A 22 1.20 14.20 10.69
N HIS A 23 0.56 13.37 9.90
CA HIS A 23 0.14 13.74 8.55
C HIS A 23 -1.37 13.88 8.44
N PHE A 24 -1.82 14.82 7.63
CA PHE A 24 -3.23 15.00 7.35
C PHE A 24 -3.82 13.77 6.67
N ILE A 25 -3.10 13.28 5.68
CA ILE A 25 -3.58 12.19 4.85
C ILE A 25 -2.96 10.90 5.35
N GLN A 26 -3.80 9.96 5.72
CA GLN A 26 -3.36 8.65 6.17
C GLN A 26 -3.30 7.70 4.99
N PRO A 27 -2.41 6.69 5.03
CA PRO A 27 -2.33 5.73 3.94
C PRO A 27 -3.67 5.08 3.60
N TRP A 28 -4.44 4.68 4.60
CA TRP A 28 -5.73 4.04 4.36
C TRP A 28 -6.73 4.96 3.67
N SER A 29 -6.64 6.27 3.88
CA SER A 29 -7.51 7.22 3.17
C SER A 29 -7.27 7.15 1.68
N ILE A 30 -6.00 7.02 1.30
CA ILE A 30 -5.63 6.87 -0.11
C ILE A 30 -6.15 5.54 -0.64
N TRP A 31 -5.96 4.46 0.13
CA TRP A 31 -6.40 3.13 -0.28
C TRP A 31 -7.89 3.09 -0.58
N ILE A 32 -8.67 3.73 0.27
CA ILE A 32 -10.12 3.74 0.14
C ILE A 32 -10.56 4.63 -1.01
N ASP A 33 -9.99 5.82 -1.08
CA ASP A 33 -10.37 6.80 -2.10
C ASP A 33 -10.11 6.30 -3.52
N TYR A 34 -8.98 5.63 -3.71
CA TYR A 34 -8.59 5.11 -5.02
C TYR A 34 -8.98 3.65 -5.23
N ASP A 35 -9.64 3.04 -4.27
CA ASP A 35 -10.05 1.63 -4.34
C ASP A 35 -8.88 0.71 -4.68
N LEU A 36 -7.81 0.85 -3.94
CA LEU A 36 -6.58 0.09 -4.21
C LEU A 36 -6.71 -1.36 -3.74
N ASN A 37 -6.11 -2.27 -4.50
CA ASN A 37 -5.98 -3.64 -4.05
C ASN A 37 -4.88 -3.73 -2.98
N ALA A 38 -4.75 -4.90 -2.38
CA ALA A 38 -3.81 -5.10 -1.27
C ALA A 38 -2.36 -4.83 -1.66
N PHE A 39 -1.99 -5.18 -2.88
CA PHE A 39 -0.60 -5.01 -3.35
C PHE A 39 -0.28 -3.53 -3.54
N ASP A 40 -1.16 -2.81 -4.20
CA ASP A 40 -0.99 -1.38 -4.41
C ASP A 40 -1.01 -0.63 -3.08
N ALA A 41 -1.91 -1.03 -2.18
CA ALA A 41 -1.99 -0.44 -0.85
C ALA A 41 -0.69 -0.61 -0.07
N ASP A 42 -0.09 -1.80 -0.15
CA ASP A 42 1.17 -2.08 0.53
C ASP A 42 2.31 -1.23 -0.01
N ILE A 43 2.35 -1.06 -1.34
CA ILE A 43 3.36 -0.21 -1.97
C ILE A 43 3.23 1.23 -1.48
N ILE A 44 2.02 1.77 -1.48
CA ILE A 44 1.78 3.14 -1.02
C ILE A 44 2.18 3.29 0.44
N LYS A 45 1.81 2.32 1.28
CA LYS A 45 2.18 2.34 2.68
C LYS A 45 3.69 2.44 2.86
N ARG A 46 4.45 1.64 2.11
CA ARG A 46 5.90 1.63 2.22
C ARG A 46 6.53 2.91 1.72
N VAL A 47 5.98 3.48 0.66
CA VAL A 47 6.47 4.76 0.14
C VAL A 47 6.28 5.87 1.16
N LEU A 48 5.16 5.85 1.86
CA LEU A 48 4.82 6.91 2.81
C LEU A 48 5.48 6.76 4.19
N ARG A 49 6.09 5.61 4.47
CA ARG A 49 6.75 5.42 5.76
C ARG A 49 7.92 6.36 5.91
N ASN A 50 8.00 6.98 7.09
CA ASN A 50 9.07 7.92 7.37
C ASN A 50 10.23 7.22 8.05
N LYS A 51 10.98 6.47 7.28
CA LYS A 51 12.16 5.76 7.75
C LYS A 51 13.37 6.23 6.98
N SER A 52 14.53 6.04 7.56
CA SER A 52 15.78 6.49 6.97
C SER A 52 16.79 5.35 6.93
N GLY A 53 17.85 5.53 6.17
CA GLY A 53 18.98 4.62 6.14
C GLY A 53 18.60 3.24 5.59
N THR A 54 19.12 2.21 6.27
CA THR A 54 18.94 0.84 5.86
C THR A 54 17.47 0.42 5.81
N SER A 55 16.68 0.92 6.76
CA SER A 55 15.26 0.60 6.78
C SER A 55 14.55 1.12 5.55
N ARG A 56 14.96 2.28 5.04
CA ARG A 56 14.37 2.81 3.82
C ARG A 56 14.74 1.96 2.61
N ALA A 57 15.97 1.51 2.55
CA ALA A 57 16.40 0.61 1.48
C ALA A 57 15.61 -0.69 1.50
N GLU A 58 15.36 -1.23 2.68
CA GLU A 58 14.54 -2.42 2.81
C GLU A 58 13.12 -2.22 2.29
N ASP A 59 12.55 -1.05 2.55
CA ASP A 59 11.22 -0.72 2.02
C ASP A 59 11.22 -0.75 0.51
N TYR A 60 12.22 -0.17 -0.13
CA TYR A 60 12.32 -0.20 -1.58
C TYR A 60 12.50 -1.61 -2.12
N GLU A 61 13.30 -2.43 -1.45
CA GLU A 61 13.48 -3.82 -1.86
C GLU A 61 12.17 -4.59 -1.79
N LYS A 62 11.39 -4.35 -0.75
CA LYS A 62 10.08 -4.98 -0.61
C LYS A 62 9.10 -4.50 -1.67
N ILE A 63 9.16 -3.22 -2.02
CA ILE A 63 8.34 -2.68 -3.11
C ILE A 63 8.68 -3.37 -4.41
N ILE A 64 9.96 -3.56 -4.70
CA ILE A 64 10.39 -4.27 -5.89
C ILE A 64 9.83 -5.68 -5.90
N HIS A 65 9.90 -6.37 -4.78
CA HIS A 65 9.36 -7.72 -4.65
C HIS A 65 7.86 -7.76 -4.93
N ILE A 66 7.12 -6.81 -4.38
CA ILE A 66 5.68 -6.72 -4.59
C ILE A 66 5.38 -6.47 -6.07
N CYS A 67 6.13 -5.56 -6.69
CA CYS A 67 5.95 -5.26 -8.10
C CYS A 67 6.18 -6.49 -8.98
N ASN A 68 7.22 -7.24 -8.69
CA ASN A 68 7.51 -8.46 -9.44
C ASN A 68 6.41 -9.49 -9.29
N GLU A 69 5.87 -9.64 -8.08
CA GLU A 69 4.78 -10.56 -7.84
C GLU A 69 3.52 -10.15 -8.60
N ARG A 70 3.21 -8.83 -8.61
CA ARG A 70 2.04 -8.33 -9.34
C ARG A 70 2.20 -8.53 -10.84
N LEU A 71 3.39 -8.30 -11.37
CA LEU A 71 3.66 -8.53 -12.78
C LEU A 71 3.42 -10.00 -13.14
N ARG A 72 3.88 -10.90 -12.29
CA ARG A 72 3.68 -12.33 -12.49
C ARG A 72 2.19 -12.69 -12.51
N GLN A 73 1.43 -12.11 -11.60
CA GLN A 73 -0.01 -12.36 -11.53
C GLN A 73 -0.73 -11.88 -12.79
N ILE A 74 -0.40 -10.68 -13.23
CA ILE A 74 -1.01 -10.11 -14.44
C ILE A 74 -0.66 -10.96 -15.65
N GLU A 75 0.56 -11.42 -15.75
CA GLU A 75 0.99 -12.29 -16.83
C GLU A 75 0.21 -13.60 -16.83
N ASN A 76 0.01 -14.18 -15.66
CA ASN A 76 -0.76 -15.41 -15.53
C ASN A 76 -2.24 -15.20 -15.92
N GLU A 77 -2.82 -14.08 -15.51
CA GLU A 77 -4.19 -13.74 -15.89
C GLU A 77 -4.33 -13.63 -17.39
N ASN A 78 -3.40 -12.96 -18.05
CA ASN A 78 -3.41 -12.80 -19.49
C ASN A 78 -3.25 -14.14 -20.19
N ARG A 79 -2.39 -15.00 -19.67
CA ARG A 79 -2.19 -16.33 -20.21
C ARG A 79 -3.45 -17.17 -20.10
N ASN A 80 -4.14 -17.08 -18.98
CA ASN A 80 -5.39 -17.81 -18.77
C ASN A 80 -6.48 -17.31 -19.73
N LYS A 81 -6.53 -16.01 -19.97
CA LYS A 81 -7.48 -15.46 -20.93
C LYS A 81 -7.21 -15.98 -22.35
N GLU A 82 -5.95 -16.03 -22.73
CA GLU A 82 -5.58 -16.55 -24.05
C GLU A 82 -5.95 -18.03 -24.17
N GLY A 83 -5.70 -18.80 -23.12
CA GLY A 83 -6.11 -20.20 -23.10
C GLY A 83 -7.60 -20.37 -23.25
N ASN A 84 -8.38 -19.54 -22.58
CA ASN A 84 -9.84 -19.62 -22.69
C ASN A 84 -10.32 -19.24 -24.09
N ILE A 85 -9.67 -18.31 -24.72
CA ILE A 85 -10.02 -17.90 -26.08
C ILE A 85 -9.74 -19.02 -27.07
N LEU A 86 -8.64 -19.72 -26.87
CA LEU A 86 -8.24 -20.80 -27.77
C LEU A 86 -9.09 -22.05 -27.62
N ASP A 87 -9.75 -22.20 -26.49
CA ASP A 87 -10.63 -23.32 -26.29
C ASP A 87 -11.97 -23.07 -27.00
#